data_02cd40ebab03070a839b49b3610a7d6a
#
_entry.id   02cd40ebab03070a839b49b3610a7d6a
#
_cell.length_a   1.000
_cell.length_b   1.000
_cell.length_c   1.000
_cell.angle_alpha   90.00
_cell.angle_beta   90.00
_cell.angle_gamma   90.00
#
_symmetry.space_group_name_H-M   'P 1'
#
loop_
_entity.id
_entity.type
_entity.pdbx_description
1 polymer ?
#
loop_
_entity_poly.entity_id
_entity_poly.type
_entity_poly.pdbx_seq_one_letter_code
_entity_poly.pdbx_strand_id
1 'polypeptide(L)'
;MRIKMFAKIAVFTLVISAVFSYCKNNQGVSGVTGWKYNDPAGTDFVVKQGLITQIPMGMVAIEGGSFTMGEKAEFVTQPRDNRQRRITVSSFYMDQYEISNVDWREYSNWMKVVFGKSAPDLVKRSVPNVNTWREQLAYNEPYLQNYFSHPSFNQYPIVGVTWEQAVDYCAWRTDRVNELALIKAGVIKAPNFASLDSMPYDSIRLKFIFSTQKYLLQNSYLPEPGRNARKKGAQLSPKVDMSDGIMYSDYRLPTEAEWEFAAYAITSDKNDIVAEGKIYPWAGQQTRLTDRRNMGRIQANYVRGRGDMGTSGIANDRATITGPVNSYMPNDFGLYNMSGNVNEWVLDVYRPSSFDDVAEYNSFRGNVYVKNKVDSKDSFGREVFEIDSLGRIAFETTEDLRNFKDPDPQAKIPLDTMDISDVLRPVIDERSRIFKGGSWKDRVYWLNPSTRRYLDQGMSANDIGFRCAMSMIGDIPQTKRRR
;
A
#
# COMPACT_ATOMS: atom_id res chain seq x y z
N MET A 1 -46.20 47.80 32.88
CA MET A 1 -46.20 46.71 31.88
C MET A 1 -44.79 46.37 31.40
N ARG A 2 -43.88 47.31 31.15
CA ARG A 2 -42.49 47.07 30.67
C ARG A 2 -41.59 46.30 31.65
N ILE A 3 -41.66 46.53 32.96
CA ILE A 3 -40.81 45.86 33.95
C ILE A 3 -41.08 44.36 34.04
N LYS A 4 -42.36 43.90 33.91
CA LYS A 4 -42.71 42.45 33.90
C LYS A 4 -42.22 41.73 32.63
N MET A 5 -42.03 42.46 31.54
CA MET A 5 -41.55 41.89 30.28
C MET A 5 -40.03 41.68 30.33
N PHE A 6 -39.28 42.62 30.91
CA PHE A 6 -37.84 42.48 31.12
C PHE A 6 -37.47 41.34 32.09
N ALA A 7 -38.25 41.16 33.15
CA ALA A 7 -38.06 40.03 34.09
C ALA A 7 -38.30 38.69 33.43
N LYS A 8 -39.31 38.58 32.54
CA LYS A 8 -39.55 37.30 31.76
C LYS A 8 -38.45 37.03 30.74
N ILE A 9 -37.90 38.04 30.09
CA ILE A 9 -36.80 37.91 29.14
C ILE A 9 -35.53 37.50 29.87
N ALA A 10 -35.23 38.12 31.06
CA ALA A 10 -34.07 37.76 31.88
C ALA A 10 -34.16 36.30 32.40
N VAL A 11 -35.32 35.83 32.82
CA VAL A 11 -35.49 34.43 33.24
C VAL A 11 -35.36 33.49 32.08
N PHE A 12 -35.88 33.84 30.91
CA PHE A 12 -35.76 33.00 29.70
C PHE A 12 -34.33 32.91 29.18
N THR A 13 -33.57 34.01 29.22
CA THR A 13 -32.13 34.00 28.90
C THR A 13 -31.31 33.23 29.94
N LEU A 14 -31.68 33.26 31.21
CA LEU A 14 -30.98 32.50 32.26
C LEU A 14 -31.25 31.01 32.15
N VAL A 15 -32.49 30.62 31.77
CA VAL A 15 -32.83 29.21 31.50
C VAL A 15 -32.12 28.71 30.24
N ILE A 16 -32.05 29.48 29.16
CA ILE A 16 -31.32 29.14 27.96
C ILE A 16 -29.82 28.99 28.22
N SER A 17 -29.22 29.91 29.02
CA SER A 17 -27.81 29.79 29.39
C SER A 17 -27.54 28.61 30.32
N ALA A 18 -28.48 28.21 31.18
CA ALA A 18 -28.35 27.01 32.01
C ALA A 18 -28.48 25.74 31.17
N VAL A 19 -29.34 25.71 30.15
CA VAL A 19 -29.45 24.57 29.22
C VAL A 19 -28.20 24.41 28.33
N PHE A 20 -27.63 25.52 27.89
CA PHE A 20 -26.36 25.47 27.12
C PHE A 20 -25.15 25.20 28.02
N SER A 21 -25.21 25.48 29.33
CA SER A 21 -24.15 25.10 30.26
C SER A 21 -24.18 23.59 30.61
N TYR A 22 -25.32 22.93 30.45
CA TYR A 22 -25.45 21.46 30.67
C TYR A 22 -24.92 20.62 29.51
N CYS A 23 -24.72 21.25 28.34
CA CYS A 23 -24.03 20.64 27.20
C CYS A 23 -22.50 20.84 27.27
N LYS A 24 -21.93 21.11 28.44
CA LYS A 24 -20.49 21.05 28.61
C LYS A 24 -20.05 19.60 28.51
N ASN A 25 -19.48 19.27 27.35
CA ASN A 25 -18.73 18.06 27.06
C ASN A 25 -18.39 17.22 28.31
N ASN A 26 -19.12 16.14 28.52
CA ASN A 26 -18.72 15.05 29.42
C ASN A 26 -17.51 14.26 28.83
N GLN A 27 -16.60 14.95 28.17
CA GLN A 27 -15.33 14.39 27.71
C GLN A 27 -14.47 14.08 28.93
N GLY A 28 -14.62 12.93 29.47
CA GLY A 28 -13.87 12.47 30.63
C GLY A 28 -14.67 11.67 31.65
N VAL A 29 -15.96 11.38 31.37
CA VAL A 29 -16.81 10.53 32.21
C VAL A 29 -17.40 9.43 31.36
N SER A 30 -17.36 8.19 31.87
CA SER A 30 -17.98 7.03 31.24
C SER A 30 -19.50 7.19 31.15
N GLY A 31 -20.05 7.11 29.94
CA GLY A 31 -21.49 7.10 29.74
C GLY A 31 -22.18 5.83 30.24
N VAL A 32 -21.42 4.78 30.55
CA VAL A 32 -21.93 3.48 31.03
C VAL A 32 -21.84 3.36 32.54
N THR A 33 -20.70 3.75 33.13
CA THR A 33 -20.42 3.55 34.56
C THR A 33 -20.44 4.84 35.39
N GLY A 34 -20.37 6.01 34.76
CA GLY A 34 -20.27 7.32 35.42
C GLY A 34 -18.89 7.63 36.00
N TRP A 35 -17.92 6.72 35.89
CA TRP A 35 -16.54 6.96 36.36
C TRP A 35 -15.80 7.94 35.46
N LYS A 36 -14.92 8.74 36.07
CA LYS A 36 -14.05 9.65 35.30
C LYS A 36 -12.96 8.88 34.57
N TYR A 37 -12.74 9.25 33.28
CA TYR A 37 -11.58 8.80 32.52
C TYR A 37 -10.35 9.64 32.90
N ASN A 38 -9.16 9.07 32.72
CA ASN A 38 -7.87 9.74 32.93
C ASN A 38 -7.71 10.27 34.37
N ASP A 39 -8.31 9.63 35.36
CA ASP A 39 -8.21 9.99 36.78
C ASP A 39 -7.22 9.06 37.48
N PRO A 40 -6.03 9.57 37.89
CA PRO A 40 -5.01 8.76 38.56
C PRO A 40 -5.46 8.22 39.93
N ALA A 41 -6.47 8.83 40.55
CA ALA A 41 -7.06 8.36 41.81
C ALA A 41 -8.14 7.32 41.64
N GLY A 42 -8.56 7.04 40.42
CA GLY A 42 -9.57 6.06 40.06
C GLY A 42 -8.97 4.72 39.56
N THR A 43 -9.60 4.17 38.53
CA THR A 43 -9.16 2.89 37.91
C THR A 43 -7.96 3.04 36.97
N ASP A 44 -7.37 4.23 36.84
CA ASP A 44 -6.30 4.56 35.89
C ASP A 44 -6.66 4.23 34.42
N PHE A 45 -7.97 4.18 34.11
CA PHE A 45 -8.43 3.93 32.74
C PHE A 45 -8.22 5.16 31.86
N VAL A 46 -7.25 5.07 30.94
CA VAL A 46 -6.87 6.16 30.06
C VAL A 46 -7.67 6.07 28.75
N VAL A 47 -8.50 7.08 28.50
CA VAL A 47 -9.14 7.29 27.20
C VAL A 47 -8.37 8.37 26.46
N LYS A 48 -7.73 7.98 25.37
CA LYS A 48 -7.07 8.91 24.46
C LYS A 48 -8.11 9.51 23.52
N GLN A 49 -8.05 10.81 23.29
CA GLN A 49 -8.92 11.44 22.30
C GLN A 49 -8.57 10.93 20.91
N GLY A 50 -9.59 10.72 20.06
CA GLY A 50 -9.38 10.31 18.69
C GLY A 50 -8.41 11.26 17.98
N LEU A 51 -7.29 10.71 17.55
CA LEU A 51 -6.30 11.45 16.77
C LEU A 51 -6.74 11.42 15.32
N ILE A 52 -6.80 12.58 14.68
CA ILE A 52 -6.95 12.68 13.25
C ILE A 52 -5.63 12.20 12.66
N THR A 53 -5.62 10.99 12.14
CA THR A 53 -4.45 10.43 11.46
C THR A 53 -4.10 11.34 10.27
N GLN A 54 -2.87 11.83 10.23
CA GLN A 54 -2.41 12.60 9.08
C GLN A 54 -2.28 11.67 7.87
N ILE A 55 -2.65 12.18 6.68
CA ILE A 55 -2.43 11.42 5.44
C ILE A 55 -0.93 11.15 5.30
N PRO A 56 -0.52 9.88 5.10
CA PRO A 56 0.89 9.55 4.91
C PRO A 56 1.48 10.28 3.70
N MET A 57 2.77 10.61 3.77
CA MET A 57 3.44 11.35 2.71
C MET A 57 3.38 10.60 1.37
N GLY A 58 2.97 11.30 0.30
CA GLY A 58 2.88 10.75 -1.06
C GLY A 58 1.64 9.89 -1.31
N MET A 59 0.76 9.73 -0.32
CA MET A 59 -0.46 8.94 -0.45
C MET A 59 -1.72 9.79 -0.60
N VAL A 60 -2.75 9.19 -1.17
CA VAL A 60 -4.10 9.72 -1.28
C VAL A 60 -5.03 8.88 -0.41
N ALA A 61 -5.93 9.54 0.34
CA ALA A 61 -6.98 8.87 1.10
C ALA A 61 -8.12 8.49 0.16
N ILE A 62 -8.49 7.23 0.15
CA ILE A 62 -9.56 6.66 -0.67
C ILE A 62 -10.65 6.19 0.28
N GLU A 63 -11.85 6.79 0.13
CA GLU A 63 -13.03 6.35 0.86
C GLU A 63 -13.49 5.01 0.30
N GLY A 64 -13.68 4.04 1.19
CA GLY A 64 -14.16 2.72 0.83
C GLY A 64 -15.60 2.74 0.32
N GLY A 65 -15.98 1.67 -0.33
CA GLY A 65 -17.33 1.52 -0.88
C GLY A 65 -17.53 0.19 -1.58
N SER A 66 -18.75 -0.03 -2.07
CA SER A 66 -19.09 -1.22 -2.85
C SER A 66 -19.04 -0.93 -4.33
N PHE A 67 -18.50 -1.85 -5.11
CA PHE A 67 -18.44 -1.74 -6.57
C PHE A 67 -18.55 -3.11 -7.22
N THR A 68 -18.82 -3.13 -8.52
CA THR A 68 -18.80 -4.35 -9.31
C THR A 68 -17.38 -4.56 -9.85
N MET A 69 -16.66 -5.49 -9.23
CA MET A 69 -15.34 -5.95 -9.64
C MET A 69 -15.46 -6.99 -10.75
N GLY A 70 -14.52 -6.99 -11.67
CA GLY A 70 -14.44 -7.98 -12.74
C GLY A 70 -14.77 -7.41 -14.11
N GLU A 71 -14.73 -8.28 -15.09
CA GLU A 71 -14.76 -7.91 -16.50
C GLU A 71 -16.12 -7.41 -16.94
N LYS A 72 -16.15 -6.14 -17.38
CA LYS A 72 -17.38 -5.44 -17.80
C LYS A 72 -17.63 -5.49 -19.31
N ALA A 73 -16.60 -5.77 -20.10
CA ALA A 73 -16.68 -5.81 -21.54
C ALA A 73 -16.75 -7.26 -22.03
N GLU A 74 -17.75 -7.60 -22.83
CA GLU A 74 -17.86 -8.91 -23.48
C GLU A 74 -16.99 -8.96 -24.73
N PHE A 75 -15.77 -9.45 -24.61
CA PHE A 75 -14.93 -9.80 -25.73
C PHE A 75 -14.95 -11.32 -25.95
N VAL A 76 -15.19 -11.76 -27.16
CA VAL A 76 -15.34 -13.19 -27.50
C VAL A 76 -14.07 -14.00 -27.24
N THR A 77 -12.90 -13.35 -27.25
CA THR A 77 -11.57 -13.98 -27.13
C THR A 77 -10.99 -13.93 -25.73
N GLN A 78 -11.75 -13.47 -24.74
CA GLN A 78 -11.24 -13.28 -23.37
C GLN A 78 -11.26 -14.58 -22.56
N PRO A 79 -10.23 -14.81 -21.71
CA PRO A 79 -10.33 -15.79 -20.64
C PRO A 79 -11.50 -15.37 -19.71
N ARG A 80 -12.43 -16.29 -19.44
CA ARG A 80 -13.54 -16.04 -18.50
C ARG A 80 -13.09 -16.26 -17.04
N ASP A 81 -11.95 -15.69 -16.68
CA ASP A 81 -11.30 -15.90 -15.39
C ASP A 81 -11.60 -14.79 -14.36
N ASN A 82 -12.27 -13.72 -14.77
CA ASN A 82 -12.63 -12.60 -13.90
C ASN A 82 -14.11 -12.22 -14.05
N ARG A 83 -14.97 -13.03 -13.44
CA ARG A 83 -16.42 -12.80 -13.46
C ARG A 83 -16.80 -11.59 -12.63
N GLN A 84 -17.84 -10.88 -13.08
CA GLN A 84 -18.39 -9.77 -12.34
C GLN A 84 -18.95 -10.24 -10.99
N ARG A 85 -18.56 -9.56 -9.93
CA ARG A 85 -19.05 -9.78 -8.57
C ARG A 85 -19.06 -8.45 -7.80
N ARG A 86 -20.02 -8.30 -6.91
CA ARG A 86 -20.06 -7.14 -6.03
C ARG A 86 -19.06 -7.31 -4.89
N ILE A 87 -18.21 -6.31 -4.69
CA ILE A 87 -17.19 -6.31 -3.65
C ILE A 87 -17.28 -5.00 -2.86
N THR A 88 -17.12 -5.09 -1.56
CA THR A 88 -17.00 -3.94 -0.66
C THR A 88 -15.56 -3.81 -0.18
N VAL A 89 -14.98 -2.64 -0.39
CA VAL A 89 -13.61 -2.29 0.00
C VAL A 89 -13.67 -1.31 1.17
N SER A 90 -12.87 -1.54 2.20
CA SER A 90 -12.70 -0.60 3.32
C SER A 90 -11.89 0.62 2.89
N SER A 91 -11.99 1.73 3.62
CA SER A 91 -11.18 2.93 3.37
C SER A 91 -9.69 2.64 3.56
N PHE A 92 -8.86 3.19 2.69
CA PHE A 92 -7.41 2.96 2.67
C PHE A 92 -6.66 4.15 2.07
N TYR A 93 -5.34 4.14 2.23
CA TYR A 93 -4.45 5.05 1.55
C TYR A 93 -3.74 4.32 0.41
N MET A 94 -3.47 5.01 -0.70
CA MET A 94 -2.71 4.48 -1.83
C MET A 94 -1.73 5.54 -2.33
N ASP A 95 -0.54 5.12 -2.75
CA ASP A 95 0.45 6.01 -3.36
C ASP A 95 -0.13 6.68 -4.60
N GLN A 96 0.08 7.99 -4.71
CA GLN A 96 -0.38 8.77 -5.84
C GLN A 96 0.26 8.33 -7.15
N TYR A 97 1.51 7.89 -7.08
CA TYR A 97 2.35 7.47 -8.19
C TYR A 97 2.84 6.03 -8.00
N GLU A 98 3.28 5.41 -9.09
CA GLU A 98 4.13 4.22 -9.06
C GLU A 98 5.43 4.53 -8.31
N ILE A 99 6.03 3.54 -7.64
CA ILE A 99 7.35 3.72 -7.01
C ILE A 99 8.37 4.03 -8.08
N SER A 100 9.09 5.14 -7.91
CA SER A 100 10.08 5.60 -8.89
C SER A 100 11.47 5.01 -8.67
N ASN A 101 12.33 5.13 -9.67
CA ASN A 101 13.73 4.70 -9.56
C ASN A 101 14.49 5.43 -8.43
N VAL A 102 14.15 6.69 -8.14
CA VAL A 102 14.81 7.42 -7.04
C VAL A 102 14.38 6.88 -5.68
N ASP A 103 13.08 6.54 -5.51
CA ASP A 103 12.56 5.97 -4.27
C ASP A 103 13.16 4.59 -4.00
N TRP A 104 13.28 3.77 -5.05
CA TRP A 104 13.92 2.46 -4.92
C TRP A 104 15.42 2.56 -4.62
N ARG A 105 16.12 3.54 -5.21
CA ARG A 105 17.54 3.77 -4.91
C ARG A 105 17.76 4.21 -3.47
N GLU A 106 16.83 4.93 -2.87
CA GLU A 106 16.87 5.25 -1.43
C GLU A 106 16.89 3.96 -0.61
N TYR A 107 15.99 3.02 -0.90
CA TYR A 107 15.97 1.70 -0.28
C TYR A 107 17.27 0.91 -0.50
N SER A 108 17.73 0.81 -1.74
CA SER A 108 18.97 0.09 -2.07
C SER A 108 20.20 0.73 -1.41
N ASN A 109 20.25 2.05 -1.32
CA ASN A 109 21.32 2.76 -0.62
C ASN A 109 21.28 2.51 0.88
N TRP A 110 20.10 2.52 1.49
CA TRP A 110 19.95 2.15 2.89
C TRP A 110 20.44 0.73 3.16
N MET A 111 20.07 -0.24 2.32
CA MET A 111 20.55 -1.62 2.40
C MET A 111 22.08 -1.69 2.30
N LYS A 112 22.66 -0.92 1.38
CA LYS A 112 24.13 -0.85 1.21
C LYS A 112 24.82 -0.22 2.43
N VAL A 113 24.28 0.84 3.00
CA VAL A 113 24.84 1.50 4.18
C VAL A 113 24.79 0.58 5.39
N VAL A 114 23.68 -0.10 5.62
CA VAL A 114 23.46 -0.93 6.80
C VAL A 114 24.15 -2.29 6.71
N PHE A 115 24.06 -2.96 5.56
CA PHE A 115 24.51 -4.35 5.39
C PHE A 115 25.74 -4.50 4.51
N GLY A 116 26.19 -3.44 3.81
CA GLY A 116 27.22 -3.55 2.78
C GLY A 116 28.54 -4.20 3.24
N LYS A 117 28.94 -3.97 4.49
CA LYS A 117 30.16 -4.57 5.07
C LYS A 117 29.88 -5.89 5.76
N SER A 118 28.76 -6.00 6.47
CA SER A 118 28.47 -7.13 7.36
C SER A 118 27.76 -8.29 6.68
N ALA A 119 26.91 -8.02 5.69
CA ALA A 119 26.11 -9.01 5.00
C ALA A 119 25.81 -8.59 3.53
N PRO A 120 26.82 -8.57 2.65
CA PRO A 120 26.69 -8.07 1.28
C PRO A 120 25.67 -8.84 0.44
N ASP A 121 25.36 -10.09 0.79
CA ASP A 121 24.33 -10.88 0.09
C ASP A 121 22.91 -10.32 0.31
N LEU A 122 22.64 -9.68 1.45
CA LEU A 122 21.37 -9.01 1.68
C LEU A 122 21.22 -7.78 0.78
N VAL A 123 22.31 -7.09 0.47
CA VAL A 123 22.28 -5.94 -0.44
C VAL A 123 21.84 -6.37 -1.83
N LYS A 124 22.24 -7.55 -2.30
CA LYS A 124 21.85 -8.09 -3.61
C LYS A 124 20.33 -8.25 -3.74
N ARG A 125 19.62 -8.52 -2.62
CA ARG A 125 18.16 -8.64 -2.60
C ARG A 125 17.45 -7.34 -2.96
N SER A 126 18.07 -6.18 -2.75
CA SER A 126 17.52 -4.86 -3.09
C SER A 126 17.85 -4.41 -4.52
N VAL A 127 18.65 -5.17 -5.26
CA VAL A 127 19.03 -4.82 -6.64
C VAL A 127 17.97 -5.32 -7.61
N PRO A 128 17.38 -4.45 -8.44
CA PRO A 128 16.43 -4.87 -9.46
C PRO A 128 17.15 -5.66 -10.56
N ASN A 129 16.46 -6.57 -11.20
CA ASN A 129 17.01 -7.37 -12.28
C ASN A 129 17.07 -6.55 -13.58
N VAL A 130 18.20 -5.92 -13.83
CA VAL A 130 18.41 -5.11 -15.04
C VAL A 130 18.43 -5.93 -16.32
N ASN A 131 18.73 -7.25 -16.24
CA ASN A 131 18.75 -8.13 -17.41
C ASN A 131 17.39 -8.31 -18.09
N THR A 132 16.30 -7.94 -17.42
CA THR A 132 14.95 -7.91 -18.00
C THR A 132 14.84 -6.99 -19.21
N TRP A 133 15.75 -6.04 -19.38
CA TRP A 133 15.83 -5.18 -20.56
C TRP A 133 16.37 -5.88 -21.81
N ARG A 134 17.06 -7.02 -21.68
CA ARG A 134 17.58 -7.76 -22.81
C ARG A 134 16.46 -8.55 -23.49
N GLU A 135 16.12 -8.14 -24.67
CA GLU A 135 15.13 -8.77 -25.53
C GLU A 135 15.76 -9.20 -26.85
N GLN A 136 15.25 -10.27 -27.44
CA GLN A 136 15.70 -10.72 -28.75
C GLN A 136 15.43 -9.65 -29.80
N LEU A 137 16.41 -9.43 -30.68
CA LEU A 137 16.34 -8.47 -31.79
C LEU A 137 16.16 -6.99 -31.36
N ALA A 138 16.39 -6.66 -30.08
CA ALA A 138 16.33 -5.30 -29.56
C ALA A 138 17.71 -4.85 -29.05
N TYR A 139 18.11 -3.62 -29.38
CA TYR A 139 19.32 -3.00 -28.83
C TYR A 139 18.97 -2.21 -27.58
N ASN A 140 18.82 -2.89 -26.45
CA ASN A 140 18.40 -2.31 -25.17
C ASN A 140 19.55 -2.14 -24.16
N GLU A 141 20.82 -2.35 -24.54
CA GLU A 141 21.98 -2.17 -23.65
C GLU A 141 22.04 -0.78 -23.00
N PRO A 142 21.66 0.34 -23.66
CA PRO A 142 21.61 1.64 -23.00
C PRO A 142 20.64 1.70 -21.82
N TYR A 143 19.49 1.01 -21.90
CA TYR A 143 18.51 0.92 -20.80
C TYR A 143 19.00 0.00 -19.70
N LEU A 144 19.59 -1.15 -20.05
CA LEU A 144 20.20 -2.05 -19.08
C LEU A 144 21.24 -1.33 -18.20
N GLN A 145 22.07 -0.50 -18.79
CA GLN A 145 23.13 0.22 -18.10
C GLN A 145 22.65 1.43 -17.32
N ASN A 146 21.66 2.16 -17.84
CA ASN A 146 21.35 3.51 -17.38
C ASN A 146 19.97 3.65 -16.75
N TYR A 147 18.98 2.80 -17.07
CA TYR A 147 17.60 3.01 -16.65
C TYR A 147 17.44 3.15 -15.14
N PHE A 148 18.12 2.31 -14.37
CA PHE A 148 18.05 2.35 -12.92
C PHE A 148 18.91 3.44 -12.27
N SER A 149 20.08 3.73 -12.86
CA SER A 149 21.12 4.53 -12.19
C SER A 149 21.17 5.99 -12.66
N HIS A 150 20.82 6.27 -13.93
CA HIS A 150 21.02 7.57 -14.52
C HIS A 150 19.98 8.60 -14.04
N PRO A 151 20.37 9.84 -13.71
CA PRO A 151 19.48 10.88 -13.19
C PRO A 151 18.27 11.20 -14.08
N SER A 152 18.39 11.06 -15.40
CA SER A 152 17.28 11.29 -16.35
C SER A 152 16.10 10.36 -16.12
N PHE A 153 16.31 9.18 -15.50
CA PHE A 153 15.28 8.22 -15.19
C PHE A 153 14.83 8.25 -13.71
N ASN A 154 15.19 9.30 -12.96
CA ASN A 154 14.83 9.41 -11.54
C ASN A 154 13.31 9.26 -11.30
N GLN A 155 12.51 9.94 -12.10
CA GLN A 155 11.05 9.97 -12.00
C GLN A 155 10.35 8.90 -12.85
N TYR A 156 11.09 7.94 -13.37
CA TYR A 156 10.53 6.80 -14.09
C TYR A 156 10.23 5.67 -13.11
N PRO A 157 9.19 4.85 -13.36
CA PRO A 157 8.81 3.78 -12.45
C PRO A 157 9.92 2.75 -12.34
N ILE A 158 10.08 2.19 -11.16
CA ILE A 158 10.95 1.02 -10.98
C ILE A 158 10.37 -0.19 -11.73
N VAL A 159 11.24 -0.92 -12.42
CA VAL A 159 10.90 -2.17 -13.10
C VAL A 159 11.99 -3.22 -12.88
N GLY A 160 11.72 -4.48 -13.23
CA GLY A 160 12.67 -5.55 -12.99
C GLY A 160 12.71 -5.99 -11.52
N VAL A 161 11.67 -5.69 -10.75
CA VAL A 161 11.51 -6.08 -9.35
C VAL A 161 10.55 -7.25 -9.22
N THR A 162 10.88 -8.19 -8.33
CA THR A 162 10.01 -9.30 -7.99
C THR A 162 8.93 -8.87 -7.01
N TRP A 163 7.86 -9.64 -6.89
CA TRP A 163 6.83 -9.41 -5.88
C TRP A 163 7.40 -9.45 -4.46
N GLU A 164 8.31 -10.39 -4.18
CA GLU A 164 8.98 -10.51 -2.88
C GLU A 164 9.79 -9.25 -2.55
N GLN A 165 10.52 -8.71 -3.52
CA GLN A 165 11.25 -7.46 -3.36
C GLN A 165 10.32 -6.27 -3.11
N ALA A 166 9.17 -6.22 -3.78
CA ALA A 166 8.17 -5.17 -3.57
C ALA A 166 7.57 -5.21 -2.15
N VAL A 167 7.30 -6.41 -1.62
CA VAL A 167 6.86 -6.60 -0.23
C VAL A 167 7.96 -6.18 0.77
N ASP A 168 9.21 -6.55 0.53
CA ASP A 168 10.34 -6.14 1.36
C ASP A 168 10.50 -4.61 1.39
N TYR A 169 10.31 -3.94 0.25
CA TYR A 169 10.29 -2.48 0.16
C TYR A 169 9.17 -1.86 1.01
N CYS A 170 7.96 -2.40 0.94
CA CYS A 170 6.83 -1.92 1.74
C CYS A 170 7.13 -2.02 3.24
N ALA A 171 7.67 -3.15 3.69
CA ALA A 171 8.04 -3.35 5.08
C ALA A 171 9.19 -2.42 5.52
N TRP A 172 10.20 -2.22 4.67
CA TRP A 172 11.27 -1.23 4.91
C TRP A 172 10.70 0.18 5.03
N ARG A 173 9.80 0.58 4.15
CA ARG A 173 9.15 1.90 4.17
C ARG A 173 8.35 2.11 5.45
N THR A 174 7.61 1.10 5.91
CA THR A 174 6.92 1.10 7.21
C THR A 174 7.85 1.45 8.34
N ASP A 175 8.96 0.74 8.43
CA ASP A 175 9.94 0.92 9.50
C ASP A 175 10.59 2.32 9.45
N ARG A 176 10.97 2.81 8.26
CA ARG A 176 11.61 4.13 8.12
C ARG A 176 10.65 5.28 8.42
N VAL A 177 9.40 5.18 7.96
CA VAL A 177 8.39 6.22 8.20
C VAL A 177 8.03 6.30 9.69
N ASN A 178 7.83 5.16 10.34
CA ASN A 178 7.52 5.10 11.77
C ASN A 178 8.70 5.53 12.64
N GLU A 179 9.92 5.14 12.30
CA GLU A 179 11.13 5.64 12.97
C GLU A 179 11.21 7.17 12.89
N LEU A 180 11.04 7.74 11.70
CA LEU A 180 11.06 9.19 11.51
C LEU A 180 9.94 9.89 12.29
N ALA A 181 8.74 9.31 12.35
CA ALA A 181 7.63 9.84 13.13
C ALA A 181 7.96 9.89 14.63
N LEU A 182 8.55 8.83 15.17
CA LEU A 182 9.00 8.76 16.56
C LEU A 182 10.14 9.76 16.87
N ILE A 183 11.08 9.93 15.93
CA ILE A 183 12.16 10.94 16.05
C ILE A 183 11.59 12.35 16.06
N LYS A 184 10.66 12.66 15.13
CA LYS A 184 9.99 13.98 15.07
C LYS A 184 9.16 14.26 16.33
N ALA A 185 8.51 13.24 16.88
CA ALA A 185 7.80 13.34 18.16
C ALA A 185 8.76 13.48 19.37
N GLY A 186 10.05 13.24 19.17
CA GLY A 186 11.07 13.31 20.22
C GLY A 186 11.05 12.12 21.17
N VAL A 187 10.41 11.01 20.80
CA VAL A 187 10.32 9.79 21.61
C VAL A 187 11.63 9.02 21.58
N ILE A 188 12.25 8.91 20.39
CA ILE A 188 13.55 8.24 20.18
C ILE A 188 14.55 9.24 19.57
N LYS A 189 15.84 8.94 19.70
CA LYS A 189 16.90 9.66 19.00
C LYS A 189 17.11 9.10 17.59
N ALA A 190 17.61 9.97 16.71
CA ALA A 190 18.08 9.51 15.40
C ALA A 190 19.27 8.53 15.55
N PRO A 191 19.28 7.45 14.75
CA PRO A 191 20.39 6.49 14.78
C PRO A 191 21.70 7.13 14.28
N ASN A 192 22.82 6.70 14.86
CA ASN A 192 24.14 7.15 14.41
C ASN A 192 24.74 6.13 13.44
N PHE A 193 24.59 6.38 12.14
CA PHE A 193 25.13 5.47 11.10
C PHE A 193 26.67 5.37 11.08
N ALA A 194 27.39 6.34 11.65
CA ALA A 194 28.85 6.26 11.72
C ALA A 194 29.35 5.14 12.64
N SER A 195 28.53 4.66 13.57
CA SER A 195 28.89 3.55 14.45
C SER A 195 28.78 2.17 13.80
N LEU A 196 28.13 2.05 12.65
CA LEU A 196 27.90 0.76 11.95
C LEU A 196 29.19 0.06 11.55
N ASP A 197 30.23 0.81 11.19
CA ASP A 197 31.49 0.27 10.73
C ASP A 197 32.21 -0.63 11.75
N SER A 198 31.95 -0.41 13.04
CA SER A 198 32.52 -1.14 14.16
C SER A 198 31.57 -2.21 14.73
N MET A 199 30.33 -2.30 14.26
CA MET A 199 29.34 -3.22 14.80
C MET A 199 29.35 -4.58 14.09
N PRO A 200 29.33 -5.70 14.84
CA PRO A 200 29.11 -7.02 14.26
C PRO A 200 27.67 -7.13 13.73
N TYR A 201 27.47 -7.98 12.72
CA TYR A 201 26.17 -8.18 12.04
C TYR A 201 25.01 -8.44 13.01
N ASP A 202 25.22 -9.30 14.00
CA ASP A 202 24.17 -9.60 14.99
C ASP A 202 23.77 -8.37 15.83
N SER A 203 24.71 -7.51 16.15
CA SER A 203 24.42 -6.25 16.85
C SER A 203 23.64 -5.29 15.96
N ILE A 204 23.95 -5.26 14.66
CA ILE A 204 23.21 -4.44 13.68
C ILE A 204 21.77 -4.92 13.60
N ARG A 205 21.52 -6.20 13.32
CA ARG A 205 20.15 -6.72 13.15
C ARG A 205 19.34 -6.70 14.44
N LEU A 206 19.94 -7.00 15.60
CA LEU A 206 19.21 -7.10 16.87
C LEU A 206 18.95 -5.74 17.53
N LYS A 207 19.92 -4.83 17.50
CA LYS A 207 19.89 -3.59 18.28
C LYS A 207 19.80 -2.32 17.45
N PHE A 208 20.53 -2.23 16.33
CA PHE A 208 20.63 -0.99 15.57
C PHE A 208 19.41 -0.76 14.66
N ILE A 209 18.99 -1.79 13.92
CA ILE A 209 17.88 -1.64 12.96
C ILE A 209 16.57 -1.45 13.71
N PHE A 210 15.90 -0.32 13.46
CA PHE A 210 14.54 -0.11 13.91
C PHE A 210 13.58 -0.96 13.06
N SER A 211 12.70 -1.71 13.71
CA SER A 211 11.54 -2.33 13.10
C SER A 211 10.31 -2.05 13.96
N THR A 212 9.23 -1.64 13.32
CA THR A 212 7.98 -1.26 13.98
C THR A 212 7.43 -2.40 14.84
N GLN A 213 7.40 -3.61 14.31
CA GLN A 213 6.91 -4.79 15.04
C GLN A 213 7.82 -5.16 16.21
N LYS A 214 9.14 -5.15 16.00
CA LYS A 214 10.12 -5.39 17.07
C LYS A 214 9.98 -4.34 18.18
N TYR A 215 9.80 -3.06 17.80
CA TYR A 215 9.58 -1.98 18.76
C TYR A 215 8.31 -2.16 19.59
N LEU A 216 7.20 -2.59 18.97
CA LEU A 216 5.93 -2.77 19.65
C LEU A 216 5.89 -4.01 20.54
N LEU A 217 6.37 -5.15 20.04
CA LEU A 217 6.17 -6.46 20.64
C LEU A 217 7.33 -6.90 21.53
N GLN A 218 8.56 -6.55 21.20
CA GLN A 218 9.74 -7.02 21.92
C GLN A 218 10.16 -6.04 23.04
N ASN A 219 9.93 -6.42 24.29
CA ASN A 219 10.24 -5.57 25.44
C ASN A 219 11.74 -5.35 25.66
N SER A 220 12.59 -6.29 25.20
CA SER A 220 14.05 -6.19 25.28
C SER A 220 14.64 -5.19 24.28
N TYR A 221 13.88 -4.82 23.25
CA TYR A 221 14.31 -3.83 22.26
C TYR A 221 13.90 -2.43 22.71
N LEU A 222 14.87 -1.62 23.10
CA LEU A 222 14.69 -0.24 23.52
C LEU A 222 15.67 0.65 22.74
N PRO A 223 15.20 1.43 21.76
CA PRO A 223 16.02 2.44 21.10
C PRO A 223 16.44 3.55 22.08
N GLU A 224 17.43 4.35 21.73
CA GLU A 224 17.85 5.45 22.57
C GLU A 224 16.72 6.45 22.81
N PRO A 225 16.43 6.82 24.10
CA PRO A 225 15.34 7.70 24.44
C PRO A 225 15.59 9.13 23.93
N GLY A 226 14.58 9.73 23.35
CA GLY A 226 14.54 11.12 22.93
C GLY A 226 14.13 12.07 24.09
N ARG A 227 13.98 13.35 23.76
CA ARG A 227 13.64 14.39 24.76
C ARG A 227 12.27 14.19 25.40
N ASN A 228 11.32 13.67 24.64
CA ASN A 228 9.91 13.50 25.03
C ASN A 228 9.60 12.04 25.42
N ALA A 229 10.62 11.20 25.65
CA ALA A 229 10.41 9.86 26.14
C ALA A 229 9.65 9.87 27.47
N ARG A 230 8.67 8.97 27.62
CA ARG A 230 7.87 8.90 28.84
C ARG A 230 8.72 8.52 30.04
N LYS A 231 8.48 9.14 31.18
CA LYS A 231 9.10 8.73 32.44
C LYS A 231 8.34 7.54 33.02
N LYS A 232 9.03 6.43 33.24
CA LYS A 232 8.54 5.28 33.98
C LYS A 232 9.41 5.12 35.25
N GLY A 233 8.93 5.70 36.36
CA GLY A 233 9.76 5.86 37.57
C GLY A 233 10.93 6.82 37.33
N ALA A 234 12.15 6.40 37.66
CA ALA A 234 13.38 7.18 37.44
C ALA A 234 13.96 7.07 36.02
N GLN A 235 13.45 6.14 35.18
CA GLN A 235 13.97 5.90 33.82
C GLN A 235 13.05 6.49 32.75
N LEU A 236 13.66 7.00 31.68
CA LEU A 236 12.98 7.39 30.46
C LEU A 236 12.64 6.15 29.66
N SER A 237 11.36 5.95 29.35
CA SER A 237 10.92 4.89 28.46
C SER A 237 10.69 5.46 27.05
N PRO A 238 11.41 4.99 26.03
CA PRO A 238 11.19 5.40 24.65
C PRO A 238 10.03 4.63 23.99
N LYS A 239 9.22 3.87 24.72
CA LYS A 239 8.09 3.12 24.18
C LYS A 239 6.80 3.92 24.19
N VAL A 240 6.14 3.89 23.03
CA VAL A 240 4.75 4.34 22.81
C VAL A 240 3.99 3.26 22.06
N ASP A 241 2.67 3.25 22.23
CA ASP A 241 1.79 2.28 21.57
C ASP A 241 1.20 2.85 20.27
N MET A 242 0.65 2.00 19.43
CA MET A 242 -0.12 2.43 18.24
C MET A 242 -1.27 3.36 18.62
N SER A 243 -1.87 3.16 19.80
CA SER A 243 -2.94 4.00 20.35
C SER A 243 -2.51 5.44 20.66
N ASP A 244 -1.21 5.76 20.66
CA ASP A 244 -0.70 7.12 20.81
C ASP A 244 -0.84 7.94 19.51
N GLY A 245 -1.15 7.29 18.38
CA GLY A 245 -1.39 7.94 17.09
C GLY A 245 -0.17 8.62 16.47
N ILE A 246 1.04 8.24 16.90
CA ILE A 246 2.30 8.76 16.35
C ILE A 246 2.73 7.92 15.15
N MET A 247 2.54 6.61 15.23
CA MET A 247 2.92 5.66 14.19
C MET A 247 1.78 5.42 13.21
N TYR A 248 2.15 5.08 11.98
CA TYR A 248 1.25 4.68 10.92
C TYR A 248 1.11 3.15 10.87
N SER A 249 0.00 2.67 10.29
CA SER A 249 -0.15 1.26 9.92
C SER A 249 0.87 0.85 8.84
N ASP A 250 0.97 -0.46 8.61
CA ASP A 250 1.96 -1.00 7.69
C ASP A 250 1.67 -0.62 6.23
N TYR A 251 2.72 -0.19 5.52
CA TYR A 251 2.72 -0.14 4.06
C TYR A 251 2.73 -1.56 3.51
N ARG A 252 1.94 -1.78 2.49
CA ARG A 252 1.81 -3.07 1.80
C ARG A 252 1.49 -2.87 0.33
N LEU A 253 1.53 -3.92 -0.45
CA LEU A 253 0.91 -3.88 -1.77
C LEU A 253 -0.63 -3.73 -1.60
N PRO A 254 -1.33 -3.09 -2.55
CA PRO A 254 -2.79 -3.09 -2.57
C PRO A 254 -3.31 -4.50 -2.82
N THR A 255 -4.47 -4.83 -2.28
CA THR A 255 -5.20 -6.02 -2.73
C THR A 255 -5.72 -5.79 -4.16
N GLU A 256 -6.04 -6.85 -4.87
CA GLU A 256 -6.59 -6.75 -6.22
C GLU A 256 -7.88 -5.91 -6.25
N ALA A 257 -8.75 -6.10 -5.25
CA ALA A 257 -9.99 -5.35 -5.12
C ALA A 257 -9.75 -3.86 -4.83
N GLU A 258 -8.82 -3.52 -3.93
CA GLU A 258 -8.43 -2.13 -3.64
C GLU A 258 -7.85 -1.46 -4.88
N TRP A 259 -6.98 -2.17 -5.60
CA TRP A 259 -6.35 -1.63 -6.81
C TRP A 259 -7.39 -1.34 -7.91
N GLU A 260 -8.32 -2.27 -8.16
CA GLU A 260 -9.35 -2.11 -9.19
C GLU A 260 -10.36 -1.02 -8.79
N PHE A 261 -10.78 -0.96 -7.53
CA PHE A 261 -11.62 0.11 -6.99
C PHE A 261 -10.96 1.48 -7.15
N ALA A 262 -9.69 1.59 -6.78
CA ALA A 262 -8.91 2.81 -6.92
C ALA A 262 -8.74 3.23 -8.38
N ALA A 263 -8.54 2.28 -9.29
CA ALA A 263 -8.39 2.55 -10.71
C ALA A 263 -9.67 3.14 -11.33
N TYR A 264 -10.82 2.57 -11.04
CA TYR A 264 -12.08 3.10 -11.54
C TYR A 264 -12.48 4.43 -10.89
N ALA A 265 -11.95 4.75 -9.72
CA ALA A 265 -12.21 5.98 -8.97
C ALA A 265 -13.71 6.27 -8.87
N ILE A 266 -14.46 5.32 -8.31
CA ILE A 266 -15.90 5.42 -8.11
C ILE A 266 -16.14 6.34 -6.92
N THR A 267 -16.64 7.55 -7.17
CA THR A 267 -17.01 8.52 -6.14
C THR A 267 -18.50 8.48 -5.90
N SER A 268 -18.92 8.54 -4.64
CA SER A 268 -20.33 8.48 -4.23
C SER A 268 -21.21 9.61 -4.81
N ASP A 269 -20.59 10.72 -5.22
CA ASP A 269 -21.29 11.89 -5.77
C ASP A 269 -21.67 11.77 -7.26
N LYS A 270 -21.17 10.73 -7.95
CA LYS A 270 -21.49 10.50 -9.37
C LYS A 270 -22.47 9.34 -9.47
N ASN A 271 -23.52 9.53 -10.28
CA ASN A 271 -24.54 8.52 -10.52
C ASN A 271 -23.88 7.14 -10.77
N ASP A 272 -24.26 6.16 -9.97
CA ASP A 272 -23.72 4.78 -10.00
C ASP A 272 -23.67 4.18 -11.40
N ILE A 273 -24.64 4.51 -12.26
CA ILE A 273 -24.75 4.07 -13.66
C ILE A 273 -23.52 4.48 -14.49
N VAL A 274 -22.99 5.70 -14.29
CA VAL A 274 -21.82 6.19 -15.03
C VAL A 274 -20.53 5.51 -14.54
N ALA A 275 -20.45 5.24 -13.24
CA ALA A 275 -19.32 4.57 -12.63
C ALA A 275 -19.25 3.09 -13.04
N GLU A 276 -20.39 2.41 -13.11
CA GLU A 276 -20.47 1.01 -13.56
C GLU A 276 -20.12 0.82 -15.04
N GLY A 277 -20.30 1.85 -15.87
CA GLY A 277 -19.95 1.83 -17.29
C GLY A 277 -18.50 2.15 -17.65
N LYS A 278 -17.66 2.51 -16.67
CA LYS A 278 -16.24 2.82 -16.95
C LYS A 278 -15.46 1.56 -17.37
N ILE A 279 -14.76 1.67 -18.49
CA ILE A 279 -13.83 0.64 -18.99
C ILE A 279 -12.38 0.99 -18.58
N TYR A 280 -12.07 2.27 -18.44
CA TYR A 280 -10.76 2.82 -18.09
C TYR A 280 -10.84 3.70 -16.83
N PRO A 281 -9.70 4.08 -16.23
CA PRO A 281 -9.63 4.99 -15.08
C PRO A 281 -10.22 6.38 -15.35
N TRP A 282 -10.35 6.78 -16.60
CA TRP A 282 -10.92 8.05 -17.04
C TRP A 282 -12.35 7.90 -17.56
N ALA A 283 -13.02 9.02 -17.76
CA ALA A 283 -14.36 9.06 -18.33
C ALA A 283 -14.31 8.77 -19.84
N GLY A 284 -15.26 7.95 -20.32
CA GLY A 284 -15.35 7.57 -21.73
C GLY A 284 -14.57 6.29 -22.07
N GLN A 285 -14.74 5.86 -23.33
CA GLN A 285 -14.19 4.60 -23.84
C GLN A 285 -12.98 4.80 -24.75
N GLN A 286 -12.51 6.03 -24.90
CA GLN A 286 -11.43 6.39 -25.82
C GLN A 286 -10.12 6.56 -25.06
N THR A 287 -9.01 6.16 -25.68
CA THR A 287 -7.66 6.32 -25.13
C THR A 287 -7.05 7.70 -25.46
N ARG A 288 -7.77 8.52 -26.22
CA ARG A 288 -7.37 9.90 -26.55
C ARG A 288 -8.40 10.87 -25.99
N LEU A 289 -7.94 12.01 -25.51
CA LEU A 289 -8.78 13.10 -25.01
C LEU A 289 -9.61 13.69 -26.14
N THR A 290 -10.87 13.97 -25.85
CA THR A 290 -11.83 14.58 -26.78
C THR A 290 -12.18 16.01 -26.44
N ASP A 291 -11.68 16.53 -25.30
CA ASP A 291 -11.94 17.89 -24.89
C ASP A 291 -11.25 18.90 -25.84
N ARG A 292 -11.87 20.05 -26.04
CA ARG A 292 -11.42 21.05 -27.03
C ARG A 292 -9.96 21.51 -26.85
N ARG A 293 -9.46 21.54 -25.61
CA ARG A 293 -8.09 22.01 -25.29
C ARG A 293 -7.02 20.96 -25.50
N ASN A 294 -7.35 19.71 -25.28
CA ASN A 294 -6.39 18.59 -25.26
C ASN A 294 -6.73 17.53 -26.31
N MET A 295 -7.56 17.88 -27.29
CA MET A 295 -8.06 16.95 -28.31
C MET A 295 -6.92 16.15 -28.96
N GLY A 296 -7.10 14.83 -28.99
CA GLY A 296 -6.15 13.90 -29.57
C GLY A 296 -4.96 13.51 -28.69
N ARG A 297 -4.75 14.16 -27.52
CA ARG A 297 -3.71 13.75 -26.58
C ARG A 297 -4.00 12.37 -26.01
N ILE A 298 -2.94 11.58 -25.88
CA ILE A 298 -3.00 10.22 -25.33
C ILE A 298 -3.18 10.28 -23.81
N GLN A 299 -3.99 9.38 -23.26
CA GLN A 299 -4.31 9.30 -21.83
C GLN A 299 -3.48 8.28 -21.06
N ALA A 300 -2.74 7.40 -21.75
CA ALA A 300 -1.92 6.35 -21.14
C ALA A 300 -0.75 5.97 -22.05
N ASN A 301 0.33 5.43 -21.47
CA ASN A 301 1.44 4.85 -22.20
C ASN A 301 1.19 3.37 -22.49
N TYR A 302 1.04 3.01 -23.76
CA TYR A 302 0.75 1.65 -24.23
C TYR A 302 1.15 1.49 -25.70
N VAL A 303 1.19 0.24 -26.20
CA VAL A 303 1.47 -0.05 -27.63
C VAL A 303 0.29 0.37 -28.50
N ARG A 304 0.52 1.39 -29.31
CA ARG A 304 -0.42 1.94 -30.28
C ARG A 304 -0.28 1.27 -31.64
N GLY A 305 -1.04 1.75 -32.63
CA GLY A 305 -0.97 1.26 -34.00
C GLY A 305 0.39 1.53 -34.68
N ARG A 306 0.62 0.89 -35.82
CA ARG A 306 1.83 1.10 -36.61
C ARG A 306 2.04 2.58 -36.97
N GLY A 307 3.26 3.07 -36.80
CA GLY A 307 3.64 4.46 -37.07
C GLY A 307 3.19 5.46 -36.03
N ASP A 308 2.50 5.03 -34.96
CA ASP A 308 2.01 5.91 -33.89
C ASP A 308 2.92 5.92 -32.64
N MET A 309 3.78 4.91 -32.50
CA MET A 309 4.74 4.84 -31.39
C MET A 309 5.94 5.76 -31.65
N GLY A 310 6.30 6.55 -30.64
CA GLY A 310 7.48 7.40 -30.67
C GLY A 310 7.46 8.54 -31.70
N THR A 311 6.37 8.70 -32.46
CA THR A 311 6.27 9.79 -33.45
C THR A 311 6.18 11.15 -32.75
N SER A 312 6.87 12.14 -33.31
CA SER A 312 6.79 13.52 -32.83
C SER A 312 5.45 14.14 -33.21
N GLY A 313 4.82 14.82 -32.27
CA GLY A 313 3.58 15.55 -32.51
C GLY A 313 2.90 15.93 -31.18
N ILE A 314 2.05 16.95 -31.22
CA ILE A 314 1.36 17.46 -30.01
C ILE A 314 0.44 16.38 -29.41
N ALA A 315 -0.10 15.49 -30.25
CA ALA A 315 -1.02 14.45 -29.82
C ALA A 315 -0.32 13.18 -29.28
N ASN A 316 0.99 13.05 -29.43
CA ASN A 316 1.76 11.90 -28.97
C ASN A 316 2.66 12.26 -27.80
N ASP A 317 2.93 11.27 -26.93
CA ASP A 317 3.76 11.38 -25.74
C ASP A 317 5.26 11.21 -26.02
N ARG A 318 5.63 10.75 -27.21
CA ARG A 318 7.00 10.38 -27.62
C ARG A 318 7.58 9.22 -26.79
N ALA A 319 6.79 8.55 -25.97
CA ALA A 319 7.24 7.42 -25.18
C ALA A 319 7.43 6.18 -26.08
N THR A 320 8.61 5.60 -26.00
CA THR A 320 8.95 4.31 -26.64
C THR A 320 9.17 3.21 -25.63
N ILE A 321 9.39 3.59 -24.38
CA ILE A 321 9.48 2.74 -23.19
C ILE A 321 8.57 3.35 -22.10
N THR A 322 8.82 3.05 -20.84
CA THR A 322 8.14 3.70 -19.70
C THR A 322 8.24 5.23 -19.78
N GLY A 323 7.30 5.93 -19.20
CA GLY A 323 7.32 7.38 -19.01
C GLY A 323 7.49 7.77 -17.53
N PRO A 324 7.73 9.06 -17.21
CA PRO A 324 7.74 9.53 -15.83
C PRO A 324 6.43 9.21 -15.09
N VAL A 325 6.52 8.90 -13.81
CA VAL A 325 5.37 8.48 -12.97
C VAL A 325 4.25 9.52 -12.84
N ASN A 326 4.55 10.79 -13.10
CA ASN A 326 3.61 11.91 -13.09
C ASN A 326 3.13 12.31 -14.49
N SER A 327 3.37 11.49 -15.51
CA SER A 327 2.87 11.70 -16.87
C SER A 327 1.35 11.47 -16.91
N TYR A 328 0.71 11.99 -17.90
CA TYR A 328 -0.73 11.83 -18.13
C TYR A 328 -1.61 12.47 -17.04
N MET A 329 -2.91 12.35 -17.20
CA MET A 329 -3.86 12.92 -16.23
C MET A 329 -4.23 11.90 -15.15
N PRO A 330 -4.32 12.33 -13.89
CA PRO A 330 -4.78 11.45 -12.82
C PRO A 330 -6.26 11.13 -12.98
N ASN A 331 -6.69 10.03 -12.36
CA ASN A 331 -8.09 9.71 -12.24
C ASN A 331 -8.82 10.60 -11.20
N ASP A 332 -10.11 10.36 -10.97
CA ASP A 332 -10.94 11.17 -10.05
C ASP A 332 -10.47 11.11 -8.57
N PHE A 333 -9.70 10.11 -8.17
CA PHE A 333 -9.03 10.06 -6.84
C PHE A 333 -7.68 10.78 -6.81
N GLY A 334 -7.17 11.22 -7.95
CA GLY A 334 -5.85 11.85 -8.05
C GLY A 334 -4.70 10.87 -8.24
N LEU A 335 -4.98 9.62 -8.61
CA LEU A 335 -3.97 8.59 -8.87
C LEU A 335 -3.53 8.63 -10.34
N TYR A 336 -2.22 8.56 -10.56
CA TYR A 336 -1.61 8.58 -11.88
C TYR A 336 -1.34 7.17 -12.38
N ASN A 337 -1.34 6.99 -13.71
CA ASN A 337 -0.95 5.78 -14.43
C ASN A 337 -1.63 4.48 -13.97
N MET A 338 -2.88 4.57 -13.47
CA MET A 338 -3.66 3.37 -13.14
C MET A 338 -4.01 2.52 -14.38
N SER A 339 -3.61 2.96 -15.56
CA SER A 339 -3.65 2.20 -16.83
C SER A 339 -2.47 2.63 -17.69
N GLY A 340 -1.69 1.66 -18.15
CA GLY A 340 -0.49 1.89 -18.95
C GLY A 340 0.72 2.25 -18.09
N ASN A 341 1.80 2.60 -18.75
CA ASN A 341 3.14 2.82 -18.21
C ASN A 341 3.78 1.53 -17.71
N VAL A 342 3.52 1.08 -16.49
CA VAL A 342 3.92 -0.26 -16.03
C VAL A 342 2.75 -1.01 -15.42
N ASN A 343 2.78 -2.32 -15.54
CA ASN A 343 1.93 -3.19 -14.75
C ASN A 343 2.30 -3.08 -13.26
N GLU A 344 1.37 -3.29 -12.37
CA GLU A 344 1.59 -3.15 -10.94
C GLU A 344 1.29 -4.44 -10.20
N TRP A 345 2.25 -4.89 -9.39
CA TRP A 345 2.05 -5.99 -8.47
C TRP A 345 0.96 -5.69 -7.46
N VAL A 346 0.08 -6.67 -7.22
CA VAL A 346 -0.88 -6.64 -6.11
C VAL A 346 -0.62 -7.78 -5.13
N LEU A 347 -1.28 -7.74 -3.99
CA LEU A 347 -1.01 -8.69 -2.91
C LEU A 347 -1.53 -10.10 -3.18
N ASP A 348 -2.59 -10.20 -3.98
CA ASP A 348 -3.36 -11.43 -4.19
C ASP A 348 -2.59 -12.50 -4.97
N VAL A 349 -2.87 -13.75 -4.62
CA VAL A 349 -2.53 -14.92 -5.44
C VAL A 349 -3.55 -15.06 -6.56
N TYR A 350 -3.10 -15.40 -7.76
CA TYR A 350 -3.99 -15.62 -8.87
C TYR A 350 -4.81 -16.90 -8.67
N ARG A 351 -6.14 -16.72 -8.79
CA ARG A 351 -7.11 -17.82 -8.88
C ARG A 351 -8.17 -17.44 -9.91
N PRO A 352 -8.53 -18.33 -10.85
CA PRO A 352 -9.67 -18.08 -11.72
C PRO A 352 -10.93 -17.89 -10.88
N SER A 353 -11.74 -16.89 -11.20
CA SER A 353 -13.00 -16.65 -10.49
C SER A 353 -13.99 -17.79 -10.75
N SER A 354 -14.54 -18.35 -9.69
CA SER A 354 -15.58 -19.40 -9.74
C SER A 354 -16.96 -18.84 -9.40
N PHE A 355 -18.02 -19.64 -9.56
CA PHE A 355 -19.35 -19.27 -9.11
C PHE A 355 -19.49 -19.25 -7.58
N ASP A 356 -18.57 -19.88 -6.87
CA ASP A 356 -18.55 -19.94 -5.41
C ASP A 356 -17.95 -18.67 -4.79
N ASP A 357 -17.35 -17.79 -5.62
CA ASP A 357 -16.77 -16.50 -5.20
C ASP A 357 -17.85 -15.42 -5.01
N VAL A 358 -18.82 -15.67 -4.14
CA VAL A 358 -19.97 -14.78 -3.89
C VAL A 358 -19.81 -13.88 -2.66
N ALA A 359 -18.74 -14.04 -1.90
CA ALA A 359 -18.53 -13.28 -0.67
C ALA A 359 -18.10 -11.83 -0.95
N GLU A 360 -19.00 -10.88 -0.69
CA GLU A 360 -18.81 -9.45 -0.95
C GLU A 360 -17.64 -8.85 -0.14
N TYR A 361 -17.42 -9.34 1.09
CA TYR A 361 -16.43 -8.79 2.01
C TYR A 361 -15.09 -9.57 2.02
N ASN A 362 -15.04 -10.73 1.39
CA ASN A 362 -13.90 -11.65 1.43
C ASN A 362 -13.26 -11.80 0.04
N SER A 363 -12.86 -10.69 -0.56
CA SER A 363 -12.32 -10.65 -1.93
C SER A 363 -10.87 -11.10 -2.03
N PHE A 364 -10.09 -10.99 -0.96
CA PHE A 364 -8.66 -11.28 -0.96
C PHE A 364 -8.38 -12.77 -1.10
N ARG A 365 -7.45 -13.12 -1.99
CA ARG A 365 -7.04 -14.50 -2.27
C ARG A 365 -5.58 -14.73 -1.89
N GLY A 366 -5.28 -15.91 -1.34
CA GLY A 366 -3.94 -16.28 -0.92
C GLY A 366 -3.53 -15.68 0.42
N ASN A 367 -4.48 -15.38 1.30
CA ASN A 367 -4.21 -14.97 2.67
C ASN A 367 -3.66 -16.16 3.47
N VAL A 368 -2.46 -15.98 4.02
CA VAL A 368 -1.81 -16.95 4.90
C VAL A 368 -1.67 -16.30 6.27
N TYR A 369 -2.32 -16.88 7.27
CA TYR A 369 -2.16 -16.44 8.65
C TYR A 369 -0.82 -16.93 9.18
N VAL A 370 -0.07 -16.01 9.73
CA VAL A 370 1.24 -16.25 10.32
C VAL A 370 1.23 -15.85 11.78
N LYS A 371 2.08 -16.45 12.57
CA LYS A 371 2.37 -16.04 13.94
C LYS A 371 3.83 -15.67 14.08
N ASN A 372 4.14 -14.84 15.07
CA ASN A 372 5.50 -14.49 15.39
C ASN A 372 6.26 -15.74 15.87
N LYS A 373 7.42 -16.01 15.31
CA LYS A 373 8.24 -17.14 15.71
C LYS A 373 8.87 -16.85 17.07
N VAL A 374 8.56 -17.68 18.06
CA VAL A 374 9.09 -17.53 19.43
C VAL A 374 10.45 -18.22 19.52
N ASP A 375 11.45 -17.49 19.97
CA ASP A 375 12.79 -18.01 20.25
C ASP A 375 12.88 -18.55 21.68
N SER A 376 12.48 -17.74 22.66
CA SER A 376 12.61 -18.05 24.09
C SER A 376 11.56 -17.30 24.92
N LYS A 377 11.59 -17.50 26.23
CA LYS A 377 10.84 -16.68 27.19
C LYS A 377 11.81 -15.95 28.11
N ASP A 378 11.50 -14.70 28.43
CA ASP A 378 12.28 -13.90 29.37
C ASP A 378 12.07 -14.37 30.81
N SER A 379 12.83 -13.79 31.75
CA SER A 379 12.74 -14.08 33.19
C SER A 379 11.35 -13.81 33.82
N PHE A 380 10.49 -13.08 33.12
CA PHE A 380 9.10 -12.77 33.51
C PHE A 380 8.06 -13.63 32.77
N GLY A 381 8.51 -14.64 31.99
CA GLY A 381 7.64 -15.53 31.22
C GLY A 381 7.08 -14.92 29.92
N ARG A 382 7.55 -13.74 29.50
CA ARG A 382 7.11 -13.09 28.27
C ARG A 382 7.89 -13.65 27.08
N GLU A 383 7.22 -13.79 25.95
CA GLU A 383 7.82 -14.30 24.71
C GLU A 383 8.87 -13.35 24.15
N VAL A 384 10.00 -13.91 23.75
CA VAL A 384 11.06 -13.27 22.99
C VAL A 384 11.00 -13.86 21.60
N PHE A 385 10.89 -13.00 20.59
CA PHE A 385 10.68 -13.44 19.21
C PHE A 385 12.03 -13.56 18.48
N GLU A 386 12.10 -14.53 17.58
CA GLU A 386 13.23 -14.69 16.67
C GLU A 386 13.32 -13.50 15.73
N ILE A 387 14.55 -13.06 15.45
CA ILE A 387 14.81 -11.94 14.55
C ILE A 387 15.39 -12.47 13.24
N ASP A 388 14.80 -12.08 12.13
CA ASP A 388 15.22 -12.46 10.79
C ASP A 388 16.55 -11.77 10.37
N SER A 389 17.02 -12.09 9.17
CA SER A 389 18.25 -11.53 8.60
C SER A 389 18.19 -10.01 8.37
N LEU A 390 17.01 -9.43 8.24
CA LEU A 390 16.80 -7.99 8.02
C LEU A 390 16.52 -7.21 9.32
N GLY A 391 16.58 -7.90 10.49
CA GLY A 391 16.36 -7.27 11.79
C GLY A 391 14.88 -7.10 12.17
N ARG A 392 13.96 -7.80 11.50
CA ARG A 392 12.52 -7.84 11.78
C ARG A 392 12.17 -9.09 12.58
N ILE A 393 10.97 -9.14 13.14
CA ILE A 393 10.46 -10.37 13.77
C ILE A 393 10.23 -11.42 12.68
N ALA A 394 10.74 -12.61 12.89
CA ALA A 394 10.50 -13.76 12.01
C ALA A 394 9.09 -14.30 12.21
N PHE A 395 8.48 -14.79 11.12
CA PHE A 395 7.15 -15.38 11.14
C PHE A 395 7.20 -16.87 10.81
N GLU A 396 6.26 -17.60 11.35
CA GLU A 396 5.96 -18.97 10.97
C GLU A 396 4.49 -19.12 10.61
N THR A 397 4.19 -19.98 9.64
CA THR A 397 2.81 -20.25 9.20
C THR A 397 2.06 -20.96 10.31
N THR A 398 0.84 -20.50 10.59
CA THR A 398 -0.07 -21.20 11.51
C THR A 398 -0.80 -22.32 10.78
N GLU A 399 -1.14 -23.39 11.50
CA GLU A 399 -2.08 -24.44 11.03
C GLU A 399 -3.55 -23.97 11.14
N ASP A 400 -3.82 -22.73 10.74
CA ASP A 400 -5.16 -22.16 10.81
C ASP A 400 -5.99 -22.63 9.62
N LEU A 401 -7.16 -23.22 9.88
CA LEU A 401 -8.10 -23.68 8.85
C LEU A 401 -8.61 -22.55 7.95
N ARG A 402 -8.46 -21.28 8.39
CA ARG A 402 -8.81 -20.09 7.58
C ARG A 402 -7.75 -19.73 6.56
N ASN A 403 -6.56 -20.34 6.61
CA ASN A 403 -5.56 -20.17 5.59
C ASN A 403 -6.11 -20.66 4.25
N PHE A 404 -6.16 -19.75 3.29
CA PHE A 404 -6.69 -20.05 1.97
C PHE A 404 -5.64 -20.87 1.20
N LYS A 405 -5.84 -22.17 1.19
CA LYS A 405 -5.08 -23.12 0.37
C LYS A 405 -6.06 -23.73 -0.63
N ASP A 406 -6.27 -23.06 -1.74
CA ASP A 406 -7.02 -23.65 -2.83
C ASP A 406 -6.19 -24.77 -3.46
N PRO A 407 -6.72 -25.99 -3.48
CA PRO A 407 -6.09 -26.99 -4.33
C PRO A 407 -6.18 -26.51 -5.78
N ASP A 408 -5.04 -26.34 -6.42
CA ASP A 408 -4.99 -26.02 -7.84
C ASP A 408 -5.83 -27.05 -8.63
N PRO A 409 -6.93 -26.63 -9.26
CA PRO A 409 -7.74 -27.58 -10.04
C PRO A 409 -6.96 -28.21 -11.19
N GLN A 410 -5.90 -27.54 -11.68
CA GLN A 410 -5.04 -28.02 -12.77
C GLN A 410 -3.97 -28.99 -12.27
N ALA A 411 -3.50 -28.88 -11.02
CA ALA A 411 -2.56 -29.84 -10.45
C ALA A 411 -3.13 -31.25 -10.27
N LYS A 412 -4.45 -31.40 -10.40
CA LYS A 412 -5.16 -32.70 -10.31
C LYS A 412 -5.37 -33.39 -11.64
N ILE A 413 -5.03 -32.74 -12.76
CA ILE A 413 -5.15 -33.35 -14.09
C ILE A 413 -3.90 -34.22 -14.30
N PRO A 414 -4.03 -35.56 -14.42
CA PRO A 414 -2.88 -36.40 -14.69
C PRO A 414 -2.17 -35.97 -15.99
N LEU A 415 -0.84 -36.01 -15.98
CA LEU A 415 -0.01 -35.55 -17.12
C LEU A 415 -0.34 -36.28 -18.44
N ASP A 416 -0.84 -37.50 -18.36
CA ASP A 416 -1.24 -38.33 -19.50
C ASP A 416 -2.55 -37.90 -20.19
N THR A 417 -3.32 -36.99 -19.54
CA THR A 417 -4.56 -36.43 -20.11
C THR A 417 -4.40 -34.94 -20.50
N MET A 418 -3.21 -34.36 -20.35
CA MET A 418 -2.93 -32.99 -20.76
C MET A 418 -2.57 -32.90 -22.24
N ASP A 419 -3.24 -31.98 -22.95
CA ASP A 419 -2.81 -31.59 -24.30
C ASP A 419 -1.45 -30.85 -24.23
N ILE A 420 -0.64 -30.96 -25.27
CA ILE A 420 0.66 -30.28 -25.40
C ILE A 420 0.53 -28.74 -25.14
N SER A 421 -0.62 -28.17 -25.51
CA SER A 421 -0.93 -26.76 -25.23
C SER A 421 -1.04 -26.46 -23.73
N ASP A 422 -1.43 -27.41 -22.90
CA ASP A 422 -1.57 -27.25 -21.46
C ASP A 422 -0.22 -27.39 -20.75
N VAL A 423 0.71 -28.17 -21.28
CA VAL A 423 2.08 -28.29 -20.77
C VAL A 423 2.88 -26.99 -20.93
N LEU A 424 2.52 -26.17 -21.93
CA LEU A 424 3.15 -24.84 -22.15
C LEU A 424 2.51 -23.71 -21.34
N ARG A 425 1.41 -23.96 -20.62
CA ARG A 425 0.83 -22.96 -19.70
C ARG A 425 1.64 -22.92 -18.42
N PRO A 426 1.95 -21.71 -17.91
CA PRO A 426 2.56 -21.61 -16.60
C PRO A 426 1.64 -22.23 -15.55
N VAL A 427 2.21 -23.08 -14.71
CA VAL A 427 1.48 -23.73 -13.61
C VAL A 427 1.00 -22.64 -12.65
N ILE A 428 -0.31 -22.62 -12.38
CA ILE A 428 -0.91 -21.73 -11.39
C ILE A 428 -0.74 -22.40 -10.02
N ASP A 429 0.02 -21.74 -9.14
CA ASP A 429 0.31 -22.24 -7.80
C ASP A 429 0.18 -21.10 -6.76
N GLU A 430 0.55 -21.36 -5.51
CA GLU A 430 0.55 -20.37 -4.41
C GLU A 430 1.56 -19.22 -4.62
N ARG A 431 2.48 -19.38 -5.58
CA ARG A 431 3.49 -18.38 -5.93
C ARG A 431 3.05 -17.50 -7.09
N SER A 432 1.95 -17.82 -7.74
CA SER A 432 1.42 -17.07 -8.88
C SER A 432 0.75 -15.78 -8.38
N ARG A 433 1.45 -14.64 -8.49
CA ARG A 433 0.97 -13.34 -8.02
C ARG A 433 0.37 -12.52 -9.15
N ILE A 434 -0.70 -11.80 -8.84
CA ILE A 434 -1.41 -10.97 -9.81
C ILE A 434 -0.66 -9.67 -10.05
N PHE A 435 -0.71 -9.20 -11.30
CA PHE A 435 -0.36 -7.84 -11.68
C PHE A 435 -1.43 -7.26 -12.61
N LYS A 436 -1.61 -5.94 -12.56
CA LYS A 436 -2.73 -5.22 -13.20
C LYS A 436 -2.28 -3.93 -13.89
N GLY A 437 -3.15 -3.33 -14.68
CA GLY A 437 -3.00 -1.97 -15.21
C GLY A 437 -2.54 -1.88 -16.67
N GLY A 438 -1.91 -2.91 -17.20
CA GLY A 438 -1.26 -2.85 -18.51
C GLY A 438 0.00 -1.98 -18.49
N SER A 439 0.82 -2.07 -19.50
CA SER A 439 2.14 -1.44 -19.57
C SER A 439 2.41 -0.80 -20.93
N TRP A 440 3.56 -0.12 -21.02
CA TRP A 440 4.08 0.43 -22.26
C TRP A 440 4.28 -0.61 -23.39
N LYS A 441 4.37 -1.92 -23.03
CA LYS A 441 4.47 -3.06 -23.98
C LYS A 441 3.12 -3.61 -24.40
N ASP A 442 2.07 -3.27 -23.66
CA ASP A 442 0.76 -3.90 -23.81
C ASP A 442 -0.12 -3.11 -24.78
N ARG A 443 -1.04 -3.82 -25.43
CA ARG A 443 -2.07 -3.21 -26.25
C ARG A 443 -3.24 -2.72 -25.40
N VAL A 444 -4.09 -1.91 -26.00
CA VAL A 444 -5.24 -1.23 -25.37
C VAL A 444 -6.13 -2.14 -24.52
N TYR A 445 -6.27 -3.41 -24.90
CA TYR A 445 -7.01 -4.42 -24.14
C TYR A 445 -6.58 -4.50 -22.66
N TRP A 446 -5.27 -4.52 -22.43
CA TRP A 446 -4.69 -4.67 -21.08
C TRP A 446 -4.77 -3.41 -20.22
N LEU A 447 -5.18 -2.27 -20.80
CA LEU A 447 -5.43 -1.04 -20.06
C LEU A 447 -6.70 -1.07 -19.23
N ASN A 448 -7.57 -2.06 -19.45
CA ASN A 448 -8.78 -2.23 -18.66
C ASN A 448 -8.40 -2.68 -17.23
N PRO A 449 -8.78 -1.96 -16.18
CA PRO A 449 -8.48 -2.32 -14.79
C PRO A 449 -8.99 -3.69 -14.37
N SER A 450 -10.01 -4.24 -15.03
CA SER A 450 -10.55 -5.57 -14.71
C SER A 450 -9.70 -6.72 -15.27
N THR A 451 -8.76 -6.46 -16.19
CA THR A 451 -7.91 -7.52 -16.75
C THR A 451 -6.94 -8.04 -15.69
N ARG A 452 -6.69 -9.33 -15.71
CA ARG A 452 -5.84 -10.03 -14.73
C ARG A 452 -4.72 -10.78 -15.47
N ARG A 453 -3.53 -10.67 -14.97
CA ARG A 453 -2.38 -11.49 -15.37
C ARG A 453 -1.62 -11.89 -14.13
N TYR A 454 -0.79 -12.90 -14.25
CA TYR A 454 0.00 -13.40 -13.14
C TYR A 454 1.41 -13.79 -13.58
N LEU A 455 2.31 -13.80 -12.61
CA LEU A 455 3.69 -14.23 -12.75
C LEU A 455 4.16 -14.83 -11.41
N ASP A 456 5.13 -15.73 -11.44
CA ASP A 456 5.72 -16.26 -10.20
C ASP A 456 6.32 -15.12 -9.35
N GLN A 457 6.12 -15.16 -8.04
CA GLN A 457 6.54 -14.12 -7.09
C GLN A 457 8.05 -13.84 -7.09
N GLY A 458 8.88 -14.79 -7.53
CA GLY A 458 10.33 -14.65 -7.66
C GLY A 458 10.79 -14.20 -9.05
N MET A 459 9.87 -14.02 -10.00
CA MET A 459 10.19 -13.53 -11.34
C MET A 459 9.98 -12.02 -11.45
N SER A 460 10.63 -11.42 -12.44
CA SER A 460 10.55 -9.98 -12.70
C SER A 460 10.53 -9.68 -14.19
N ALA A 461 9.95 -8.55 -14.59
CA ALA A 461 9.90 -8.11 -15.98
C ALA A 461 10.16 -6.60 -16.08
N ASN A 462 10.58 -6.12 -17.26
CA ASN A 462 10.86 -4.70 -17.49
C ASN A 462 9.60 -3.83 -17.72
N ASP A 463 8.46 -4.42 -17.53
CA ASP A 463 7.15 -3.77 -17.65
C ASP A 463 6.28 -3.96 -16.40
N ILE A 464 6.84 -4.47 -15.31
CA ILE A 464 6.15 -4.65 -14.03
C ILE A 464 6.87 -3.85 -12.94
N GLY A 465 6.13 -2.95 -12.31
CA GLY A 465 6.49 -2.19 -11.13
C GLY A 465 5.46 -2.38 -10.01
N PHE A 466 5.26 -1.40 -9.14
CA PHE A 466 4.25 -1.44 -8.09
C PHE A 466 4.02 -0.06 -7.46
N ARG A 467 2.96 0.03 -6.68
CA ARG A 467 2.71 1.13 -5.72
C ARG A 467 2.32 0.55 -4.37
N CYS A 468 2.50 1.33 -3.29
CA CYS A 468 2.09 0.90 -1.96
C CYS A 468 0.67 1.35 -1.63
N ALA A 469 0.02 0.58 -0.76
CA ALA A 469 -1.21 0.92 -0.08
C ALA A 469 -1.02 0.82 1.44
N MET A 470 -1.95 1.36 2.20
CA MET A 470 -1.98 1.28 3.66
C MET A 470 -3.42 1.25 4.13
N SER A 471 -3.73 0.37 5.07
CA SER A 471 -5.07 0.32 5.67
C SER A 471 -5.33 1.56 6.52
N MET A 472 -6.46 2.20 6.33
CA MET A 472 -6.87 3.35 7.13
C MET A 472 -7.40 2.88 8.49
N ILE A 473 -6.85 3.46 9.55
CA ILE A 473 -7.32 3.23 10.92
C ILE A 473 -8.03 4.50 11.38
N GLY A 474 -9.33 4.41 11.65
CA GLY A 474 -10.16 5.56 12.05
C GLY A 474 -10.86 6.24 10.87
N ASP A 475 -11.38 7.44 11.12
CA ASP A 475 -12.13 8.20 10.13
C ASP A 475 -11.22 8.91 9.12
N ILE A 476 -11.79 9.17 7.95
CA ILE A 476 -11.11 9.94 6.89
C ILE A 476 -10.77 11.33 7.42
N PRO A 477 -9.50 11.76 7.29
CA PRO A 477 -9.12 13.12 7.66
C PRO A 477 -9.94 14.12 6.86
N GLN A 478 -10.80 14.89 7.55
CA GLN A 478 -11.57 15.95 6.90
C GLN A 478 -10.59 17.00 6.37
N THR A 479 -10.24 16.91 5.10
CA THR A 479 -9.58 18.03 4.42
C THR A 479 -10.56 19.20 4.46
N LYS A 480 -10.18 20.29 5.17
CA LYS A 480 -10.95 21.54 5.10
C LYS A 480 -11.12 21.88 3.62
N ARG A 481 -12.32 21.65 3.08
CA ARG A 481 -12.68 22.15 1.75
C ARG A 481 -12.42 23.66 1.81
N ARG A 482 -11.36 24.12 1.16
CA ARG A 482 -11.20 25.54 0.88
C ARG A 482 -12.40 25.94 0.01
N ARG A 483 -13.34 26.67 0.62
CA ARG A 483 -14.43 27.36 -0.09
C ARG A 483 -13.86 28.41 -1.00
#